data_dc397af44631a8f422f22271cd379569
#
_entry.id   dc397af44631a8f422f22271cd379569
#
_cell.length_a   1.000
_cell.length_b   1.000
_cell.length_c   1.000
_cell.angle_alpha   90.00
_cell.angle_beta   90.00
_cell.angle_gamma   90.00
#
_symmetry.space_group_name_H-M   'P 1'
#
loop_
_entity.id
_entity.type
_entity.pdbx_description
1 polymer ?
#
loop_
_entity_poly.entity_id
_entity_poly.type
_entity_poly.pdbx_seq_one_letter_code
_entity_poly.pdbx_strand_id
1 'polypeptide(L)'
;MRFEGQNVLITGAASGIGRATAILFASEGARVTIADVNAGGLEETAAKMISRPLIQPYDAADFDSCRALVEVAAKDGLHVLCNIAGILKWGPTLEFSEEDFARILTINTTSVYAMCRAALPHLIKSKGNIVNTASTAALQGIAYTVAYAASKHAVAAITKSLAVEFASKGVRINAICPGHVNTPMGNAAPPPGDVDWGLVMRNAPKLVDGSCDPEDVAEMFAFLASDQARKVTGSLFTIDGGQLAG
;
A
#
# COMPACT_ATOMS: atom_id res chain seq x y z
N MET A 1 -4.23 -20.63 11.21
CA MET A 1 -4.28 -19.19 10.87
C MET A 1 -2.87 -18.75 10.51
N ARG A 2 -2.69 -17.98 9.40
CA ARG A 2 -1.35 -17.57 8.92
C ARG A 2 -0.64 -16.60 9.88
N PHE A 3 -1.39 -15.83 10.68
CA PHE A 3 -0.87 -14.70 11.47
C PHE A 3 -1.16 -14.81 12.97
N GLU A 4 -1.39 -16.01 13.47
CA GLU A 4 -1.66 -16.24 14.91
C GLU A 4 -0.56 -15.60 15.78
N GLY A 5 -0.96 -14.71 16.68
CA GLY A 5 -0.06 -14.02 17.59
C GLY A 5 0.82 -12.93 16.99
N GLN A 6 0.74 -12.64 15.68
CA GLN A 6 1.52 -11.59 15.03
C GLN A 6 0.88 -10.22 15.19
N ASN A 7 1.69 -9.20 15.44
CA ASN A 7 1.29 -7.78 15.44
C ASN A 7 1.51 -7.21 14.04
N VAL A 8 0.47 -6.65 13.46
CA VAL A 8 0.45 -6.16 12.08
C VAL A 8 -0.01 -4.69 12.05
N LEU A 9 0.74 -3.83 11.40
CA LEU A 9 0.35 -2.44 11.15
C LEU A 9 -0.08 -2.27 9.70
N ILE A 10 -1.27 -1.72 9.49
CA ILE A 10 -1.87 -1.49 8.16
C ILE A 10 -2.25 -0.03 8.03
N THR A 11 -1.67 0.69 7.07
CA THR A 11 -2.01 2.07 6.74
C THR A 11 -3.04 2.12 5.60
N GLY A 12 -3.78 3.23 5.47
CA GLY A 12 -4.84 3.33 4.46
C GLY A 12 -6.05 2.43 4.75
N ALA A 13 -6.25 2.06 6.01
CA ALA A 13 -7.21 1.04 6.42
C ALA A 13 -8.67 1.53 6.50
N ALA A 14 -8.94 2.80 6.24
CA ALA A 14 -10.30 3.34 6.27
C ALA A 14 -11.18 2.89 5.10
N SER A 15 -10.59 2.41 3.99
CA SER A 15 -11.35 2.00 2.79
C SER A 15 -10.56 1.04 1.89
N GLY A 16 -11.19 0.55 0.83
CA GLY A 16 -10.56 -0.18 -0.27
C GLY A 16 -9.62 -1.30 0.16
N ILE A 17 -8.45 -1.36 -0.44
CA ILE A 17 -7.44 -2.40 -0.21
C ILE A 17 -7.04 -2.49 1.27
N GLY A 18 -6.82 -1.35 1.93
CA GLY A 18 -6.41 -1.33 3.34
C GLY A 18 -7.47 -1.93 4.27
N ARG A 19 -8.76 -1.61 4.04
CA ARG A 19 -9.89 -2.21 4.76
C ARG A 19 -9.96 -3.72 4.55
N ALA A 20 -9.94 -4.18 3.30
CA ALA A 20 -9.99 -5.61 2.98
C ALA A 20 -8.79 -6.36 3.60
N THR A 21 -7.59 -5.79 3.51
CA THR A 21 -6.39 -6.34 4.13
C THR A 21 -6.54 -6.45 5.66
N ALA A 22 -7.05 -5.41 6.33
CA ALA A 22 -7.24 -5.43 7.78
C ALA A 22 -8.24 -6.51 8.24
N ILE A 23 -9.35 -6.64 7.53
CA ILE A 23 -10.37 -7.68 7.81
C ILE A 23 -9.78 -9.08 7.62
N LEU A 24 -9.05 -9.31 6.52
CA LEU A 24 -8.44 -10.61 6.23
C LEU A 24 -7.40 -10.99 7.28
N PHE A 25 -6.46 -10.08 7.61
CA PHE A 25 -5.42 -10.39 8.61
C PHE A 25 -6.00 -10.68 10.00
N ALA A 26 -7.03 -9.93 10.41
CA ALA A 26 -7.74 -10.20 11.66
C ALA A 26 -8.41 -11.58 11.65
N SER A 27 -9.05 -11.97 10.55
CA SER A 27 -9.70 -13.29 10.41
C SER A 27 -8.70 -14.43 10.45
N GLU A 28 -7.43 -14.16 10.18
CA GLU A 28 -6.34 -15.11 10.21
C GLU A 28 -5.48 -15.04 11.48
N GLY A 29 -5.97 -14.40 12.53
CA GLY A 29 -5.40 -14.42 13.86
C GLY A 29 -4.41 -13.31 14.19
N ALA A 30 -4.24 -12.31 13.30
CA ALA A 30 -3.39 -11.17 13.59
C ALA A 30 -3.97 -10.24 14.65
N ARG A 31 -3.12 -9.65 15.47
CA ARG A 31 -3.42 -8.43 16.24
C ARG A 31 -3.14 -7.23 15.36
N VAL A 32 -4.20 -6.59 14.86
CA VAL A 32 -4.09 -5.56 13.83
C VAL A 32 -4.16 -4.16 14.45
N THR A 33 -3.21 -3.31 14.08
CA THR A 33 -3.31 -1.85 14.20
C THR A 33 -3.73 -1.30 12.84
N ILE A 34 -4.86 -0.59 12.80
CA ILE A 34 -5.37 0.07 11.59
C ILE A 34 -5.16 1.57 11.67
N ALA A 35 -4.65 2.17 10.58
CA ALA A 35 -4.30 3.57 10.55
C ALA A 35 -4.73 4.26 9.25
N ASP A 36 -5.28 5.47 9.39
CA ASP A 36 -5.73 6.33 8.28
C ASP A 36 -5.92 7.76 8.80
N VAL A 37 -5.99 8.74 7.90
CA VAL A 37 -6.39 10.10 8.24
C VAL A 37 -7.91 10.19 8.49
N ASN A 38 -8.70 9.30 7.90
CA ASN A 38 -10.16 9.23 8.04
C ASN A 38 -10.55 8.35 9.25
N ALA A 39 -10.70 8.98 10.41
CA ALA A 39 -11.08 8.30 11.64
C ALA A 39 -12.45 7.60 11.54
N GLY A 40 -13.45 8.20 10.88
CA GLY A 40 -14.76 7.58 10.68
C GLY A 40 -14.68 6.29 9.86
N GLY A 41 -13.88 6.29 8.79
CA GLY A 41 -13.64 5.09 7.98
C GLY A 41 -12.89 3.99 8.73
N LEU A 42 -12.04 4.34 9.71
CA LEU A 42 -11.38 3.36 10.59
C LEU A 42 -12.40 2.67 11.51
N GLU A 43 -13.35 3.40 12.08
CA GLU A 43 -14.43 2.83 12.90
C GLU A 43 -15.32 1.88 12.07
N GLU A 44 -15.66 2.26 10.84
CA GLU A 44 -16.38 1.38 9.92
C GLU A 44 -15.63 0.09 9.63
N THR A 45 -14.31 0.17 9.47
CA THR A 45 -13.45 -1.00 9.24
C THR A 45 -13.42 -1.87 10.48
N ALA A 46 -13.19 -1.28 11.65
CA ALA A 46 -13.17 -2.00 12.93
C ALA A 46 -14.48 -2.75 13.22
N ALA A 47 -15.63 -2.16 12.86
CA ALA A 47 -16.94 -2.79 13.02
C ALA A 47 -17.13 -4.06 12.14
N LYS A 48 -16.33 -4.21 11.08
CA LYS A 48 -16.37 -5.37 10.17
C LYS A 48 -15.34 -6.45 10.52
N MET A 49 -14.43 -6.17 11.46
CA MET A 49 -13.38 -7.11 11.85
C MET A 49 -13.89 -8.09 12.92
N ILE A 50 -13.40 -9.34 12.84
CA ILE A 50 -13.75 -10.40 13.80
C ILE A 50 -13.15 -10.16 15.21
N SER A 51 -12.05 -9.41 15.27
CA SER A 51 -11.39 -9.00 16.51
C SER A 51 -11.20 -7.49 16.52
N ARG A 52 -11.28 -6.87 17.71
CA ARG A 52 -11.14 -5.41 17.84
C ARG A 52 -9.69 -4.99 17.55
N PRO A 53 -9.46 -4.14 16.52
CA PRO A 53 -8.13 -3.63 16.22
C PRO A 53 -7.73 -2.51 17.18
N LEU A 54 -6.43 -2.16 17.22
CA LEU A 54 -6.00 -0.86 17.68
C LEU A 54 -6.25 0.16 16.57
N ILE A 55 -7.06 1.17 16.85
CA ILE A 55 -7.40 2.24 15.90
C ILE A 55 -6.49 3.43 16.16
N GLN A 56 -5.73 3.85 15.14
CA GLN A 56 -4.79 4.96 15.26
C GLN A 56 -4.92 5.93 14.08
N PRO A 57 -5.62 7.05 14.24
CA PRO A 57 -5.60 8.11 13.24
C PRO A 57 -4.17 8.65 13.05
N TYR A 58 -3.74 8.87 11.79
CA TYR A 58 -2.45 9.47 11.47
C TYR A 58 -2.51 10.22 10.15
N ASP A 59 -1.62 11.20 9.98
CA ASP A 59 -1.45 11.91 8.72
C ASP A 59 -0.14 11.47 8.04
N ALA A 60 -0.25 10.88 6.84
CA ALA A 60 0.91 10.48 6.04
C ALA A 60 1.75 11.68 5.55
N ALA A 61 1.20 12.89 5.52
CA ALA A 61 1.96 14.10 5.20
C ALA A 61 2.80 14.62 6.38
N ASP A 62 2.52 14.17 7.60
CA ASP A 62 3.27 14.46 8.81
C ASP A 62 4.18 13.29 9.20
N PHE A 63 5.49 13.47 9.05
CA PHE A 63 6.45 12.40 9.33
C PHE A 63 6.66 12.12 10.82
N ASP A 64 6.33 13.07 11.71
CA ASP A 64 6.28 12.81 13.16
C ASP A 64 5.07 11.93 13.49
N SER A 65 3.94 12.18 12.86
CA SER A 65 2.76 11.30 12.93
C SER A 65 3.07 9.88 12.43
N CYS A 66 3.80 9.74 11.30
CA CYS A 66 4.25 8.44 10.80
C CYS A 66 5.11 7.68 11.81
N ARG A 67 6.09 8.37 12.44
CA ARG A 67 6.97 7.77 13.45
C ARG A 67 6.22 7.36 14.71
N ALA A 68 5.36 8.25 15.22
CA ALA A 68 4.54 7.98 16.39
C ALA A 68 3.61 6.79 16.21
N LEU A 69 3.00 6.65 15.01
CA LEU A 69 2.17 5.50 14.65
C LEU A 69 2.94 4.18 14.78
N VAL A 70 4.15 4.12 14.25
CA VAL A 70 4.98 2.90 14.34
C VAL A 70 5.32 2.55 15.78
N GLU A 71 5.70 3.54 16.61
CA GLU A 71 6.03 3.29 18.03
C GLU A 71 4.81 2.76 18.80
N VAL A 72 3.63 3.29 18.53
CA VAL A 72 2.37 2.80 19.13
C VAL A 72 2.09 1.36 18.70
N ALA A 73 2.18 1.06 17.39
CA ALA A 73 1.91 -0.28 16.86
C ALA A 73 2.95 -1.32 17.30
N ALA A 74 4.18 -0.89 17.56
CA ALA A 74 5.30 -1.77 17.94
C ALA A 74 5.48 -1.96 19.44
N LYS A 75 4.58 -1.42 20.30
CA LYS A 75 4.69 -1.49 21.76
C LYS A 75 4.90 -2.93 22.28
N ASP A 76 4.18 -3.88 21.69
CA ASP A 76 4.28 -5.31 22.02
C ASP A 76 5.01 -6.10 20.91
N GLY A 77 5.91 -5.44 20.16
CA GLY A 77 6.60 -5.97 18.99
C GLY A 77 5.82 -5.74 17.69
N LEU A 78 6.52 -5.70 16.57
CA LEU A 78 5.95 -5.57 15.23
C LEU A 78 6.47 -6.69 14.34
N HIS A 79 5.59 -7.38 13.62
CA HIS A 79 5.92 -8.50 12.73
C HIS A 79 5.71 -8.16 11.26
N VAL A 80 4.67 -7.36 10.95
CA VAL A 80 4.34 -6.97 9.58
C VAL A 80 3.98 -5.49 9.51
N LEU A 81 4.52 -4.80 8.50
CA LEU A 81 4.08 -3.47 8.10
C LEU A 81 3.50 -3.54 6.68
N CYS A 82 2.22 -3.17 6.52
CA CYS A 82 1.57 -3.00 5.23
C CYS A 82 1.39 -1.50 4.93
N ASN A 83 2.22 -0.95 4.05
CA ASN A 83 2.10 0.43 3.59
C ASN A 83 1.11 0.50 2.42
N ILE A 84 -0.16 0.83 2.73
CA ILE A 84 -1.24 0.86 1.74
C ILE A 84 -1.74 2.29 1.50
N ALA A 85 -1.60 3.19 2.49
CA ALA A 85 -1.99 4.59 2.35
C ALA A 85 -1.38 5.26 1.12
N GLY A 86 -2.17 6.03 0.42
CA GLY A 86 -1.73 6.80 -0.74
C GLY A 86 -2.88 7.60 -1.33
N ILE A 87 -2.53 8.51 -2.23
CA ILE A 87 -3.47 9.33 -2.99
C ILE A 87 -3.19 9.23 -4.47
N LEU A 88 -4.23 9.43 -5.27
CA LEU A 88 -4.15 9.61 -6.72
C LEU A 88 -4.76 10.95 -7.08
N LYS A 89 -4.02 11.76 -7.81
CA LYS A 89 -4.53 12.84 -8.63
C LYS A 89 -3.91 12.69 -10.01
N TRP A 90 -4.72 12.80 -11.04
CA TRP A 90 -4.30 12.66 -12.43
C TRP A 90 -4.94 13.74 -13.30
N GLY A 91 -4.37 14.04 -14.44
CA GLY A 91 -4.82 15.08 -15.36
C GLY A 91 -3.74 15.51 -16.32
N PRO A 92 -4.07 16.39 -17.29
CA PRO A 92 -3.12 16.93 -18.25
C PRO A 92 -1.92 17.57 -17.54
N THR A 93 -0.71 17.22 -17.97
CA THR A 93 0.53 17.66 -17.28
C THR A 93 0.69 19.17 -17.26
N LEU A 94 0.23 19.87 -18.31
CA LEU A 94 0.32 21.33 -18.39
C LEU A 94 -0.63 22.08 -17.42
N GLU A 95 -1.63 21.37 -16.89
CA GLU A 95 -2.61 21.89 -15.92
C GLU A 95 -2.33 21.38 -14.49
N PHE A 96 -1.32 20.52 -14.31
CA PHE A 96 -0.99 19.90 -13.04
C PHE A 96 0.01 20.74 -12.27
N SER A 97 -0.34 21.19 -11.07
CA SER A 97 0.52 22.09 -10.28
C SER A 97 1.72 21.36 -9.65
N GLU A 98 2.80 22.09 -9.39
CA GLU A 98 3.97 21.60 -8.67
C GLU A 98 3.63 21.27 -7.22
N GLU A 99 2.68 21.96 -6.60
CA GLU A 99 2.19 21.69 -5.25
C GLU A 99 1.50 20.33 -5.17
N ASP A 100 0.64 19.99 -6.15
CA ASP A 100 0.01 18.67 -6.24
C ASP A 100 1.05 17.59 -6.49
N PHE A 101 2.03 17.85 -7.35
CA PHE A 101 3.15 16.95 -7.59
C PHE A 101 3.91 16.65 -6.29
N ALA A 102 4.31 17.70 -5.57
CA ALA A 102 5.04 17.57 -4.30
C ALA A 102 4.19 16.84 -3.23
N ARG A 103 2.89 17.15 -3.14
CA ARG A 103 1.97 16.50 -2.21
C ARG A 103 1.87 14.99 -2.46
N ILE A 104 1.75 14.58 -3.73
CA ILE A 104 1.72 13.15 -4.09
C ILE A 104 3.02 12.45 -3.68
N LEU A 105 4.18 13.05 -3.96
CA LEU A 105 5.46 12.48 -3.54
C LEU A 105 5.58 12.40 -2.01
N THR A 106 5.14 13.42 -1.29
CA THR A 106 5.15 13.43 0.18
C THR A 106 4.34 12.27 0.73
N ILE A 107 3.09 12.12 0.29
CA ILE A 107 2.17 11.11 0.83
C ILE A 107 2.51 9.70 0.32
N ASN A 108 2.79 9.53 -0.98
CA ASN A 108 2.97 8.19 -1.55
C ASN A 108 4.38 7.64 -1.42
N THR A 109 5.39 8.50 -1.24
CA THR A 109 6.81 8.10 -1.26
C THR A 109 7.51 8.38 0.06
N THR A 110 7.55 9.65 0.48
CA THR A 110 8.33 10.05 1.66
C THR A 110 7.75 9.44 2.93
N SER A 111 6.41 9.37 3.03
CA SER A 111 5.75 8.68 4.15
C SER A 111 6.10 7.20 4.20
N VAL A 112 6.08 6.51 3.05
CA VAL A 112 6.45 5.08 2.96
C VAL A 112 7.87 4.87 3.45
N TYR A 113 8.81 5.73 3.04
CA TYR A 113 10.18 5.69 3.55
C TYR A 113 10.23 5.94 5.06
N ALA A 114 9.50 6.93 5.58
CA ALA A 114 9.45 7.25 7.00
C ALA A 114 8.90 6.08 7.83
N MET A 115 7.81 5.45 7.36
CA MET A 115 7.22 4.26 7.98
C MET A 115 8.19 3.07 7.97
N CYS A 116 8.80 2.77 6.82
CA CYS A 116 9.79 1.70 6.71
C CYS A 116 10.97 1.94 7.67
N ARG A 117 11.54 3.16 7.67
CA ARG A 117 12.68 3.52 8.52
C ARG A 117 12.35 3.36 10.01
N ALA A 118 11.16 3.78 10.44
CA ALA A 118 10.73 3.65 11.83
C ALA A 118 10.46 2.18 12.22
N ALA A 119 9.87 1.38 11.31
CA ALA A 119 9.51 -0.02 11.58
C ALA A 119 10.72 -0.97 11.60
N LEU A 120 11.76 -0.70 10.82
CA LEU A 120 12.92 -1.60 10.65
C LEU A 120 13.58 -2.05 11.95
N PRO A 121 13.83 -1.18 12.96
CA PRO A 121 14.41 -1.63 14.24
C PRO A 121 13.57 -2.70 14.97
N HIS A 122 12.25 -2.62 14.85
CA HIS A 122 11.31 -3.57 15.44
C HIS A 122 11.24 -4.86 14.61
N LEU A 123 11.18 -4.73 13.27
CA LEU A 123 11.13 -5.86 12.34
C LEU A 123 12.43 -6.69 12.32
N ILE A 124 13.59 -6.09 12.59
CA ILE A 124 14.85 -6.82 12.76
C ILE A 124 14.75 -7.76 13.98
N LYS A 125 14.15 -7.31 15.08
CA LYS A 125 13.98 -8.12 16.29
C LYS A 125 13.05 -9.31 16.07
N SER A 126 11.95 -9.10 15.33
CA SER A 126 10.96 -10.13 15.03
C SER A 126 11.29 -10.98 13.81
N LYS A 127 12.31 -10.61 13.01
CA LYS A 127 12.56 -11.14 11.66
C LYS A 127 11.33 -11.03 10.77
N GLY A 128 10.66 -9.90 10.90
CA GLY A 128 9.39 -9.62 10.25
C GLY A 128 9.50 -9.19 8.79
N ASN A 129 8.47 -8.53 8.29
CA ASN A 129 8.46 -8.12 6.89
C ASN A 129 7.68 -6.82 6.64
N ILE A 130 7.94 -6.24 5.46
CA ILE A 130 7.23 -5.06 4.93
C ILE A 130 6.62 -5.44 3.58
N VAL A 131 5.36 -5.08 3.38
CA VAL A 131 4.70 -5.14 2.08
C VAL A 131 4.23 -3.74 1.71
N ASN A 132 4.82 -3.18 0.67
CA ASN A 132 4.50 -1.85 0.16
C ASN A 132 3.47 -1.92 -0.97
N THR A 133 2.68 -0.86 -1.14
CA THR A 133 1.79 -0.70 -2.30
C THR A 133 2.44 0.20 -3.35
N ALA A 134 3.00 -0.41 -4.38
CA ALA A 134 3.38 0.26 -5.61
C ALA A 134 2.14 0.44 -6.53
N SER A 135 2.25 0.12 -7.80
CA SER A 135 1.19 0.14 -8.82
C SER A 135 1.75 -0.41 -10.13
N THR A 136 0.93 -0.77 -11.09
CA THR A 136 1.36 -0.92 -12.49
C THR A 136 2.04 0.35 -13.01
N ALA A 137 1.66 1.53 -12.49
CA ALA A 137 2.34 2.81 -12.73
C ALA A 137 3.78 2.89 -12.21
N ALA A 138 4.27 1.89 -11.49
CA ALA A 138 5.69 1.75 -11.09
C ALA A 138 6.51 0.93 -12.10
N LEU A 139 5.86 0.39 -13.12
CA LEU A 139 6.46 -0.55 -14.08
C LEU A 139 6.35 -0.05 -15.52
N GLN A 140 5.48 0.91 -15.78
CA GLN A 140 5.27 1.54 -17.09
C GLN A 140 4.85 3.01 -16.97
N GLY A 141 4.93 3.75 -18.06
CA GLY A 141 4.32 5.08 -18.18
C GLY A 141 2.81 4.97 -18.39
N ILE A 142 2.05 5.73 -17.60
CA ILE A 142 0.59 5.87 -17.76
C ILE A 142 0.31 7.35 -18.03
N ALA A 143 -0.38 7.63 -19.13
CA ALA A 143 -0.73 8.99 -19.52
C ALA A 143 -1.50 9.71 -18.39
N TYR A 144 -1.28 11.00 -18.23
CA TYR A 144 -1.94 11.86 -17.26
C TYR A 144 -1.66 11.57 -15.78
N THR A 145 -0.70 10.69 -15.46
CA THR A 145 -0.40 10.28 -14.08
C THR A 145 1.05 10.56 -13.67
N VAL A 146 1.73 11.55 -14.25
CA VAL A 146 3.17 11.76 -14.09
C VAL A 146 3.62 11.78 -12.62
N ALA A 147 2.94 12.53 -11.75
CA ALA A 147 3.27 12.61 -10.32
C ALA A 147 3.03 11.26 -9.60
N TYR A 148 1.90 10.63 -9.88
CA TYR A 148 1.57 9.33 -9.32
C TYR A 148 2.55 8.25 -9.78
N ALA A 149 2.83 8.17 -11.09
CA ALA A 149 3.80 7.22 -11.63
C ALA A 149 5.20 7.43 -11.03
N ALA A 150 5.67 8.68 -10.94
CA ALA A 150 6.94 8.99 -10.28
C ALA A 150 6.97 8.49 -8.83
N SER A 151 5.88 8.74 -8.07
CA SER A 151 5.76 8.29 -6.68
C SER A 151 5.82 6.77 -6.56
N LYS A 152 5.16 6.03 -7.45
CA LYS A 152 5.10 4.56 -7.39
C LYS A 152 6.39 3.89 -7.89
N HIS A 153 7.09 4.48 -8.87
CA HIS A 153 8.46 4.08 -9.22
C HIS A 153 9.41 4.26 -8.03
N ALA A 154 9.28 5.37 -7.29
CA ALA A 154 10.10 5.59 -6.09
C ALA A 154 9.81 4.55 -5.00
N VAL A 155 8.56 4.13 -4.76
CA VAL A 155 8.22 3.03 -3.84
C VAL A 155 8.85 1.71 -4.29
N ALA A 156 8.85 1.41 -5.58
CA ALA A 156 9.51 0.22 -6.12
C ALA A 156 11.03 0.25 -5.85
N ALA A 157 11.68 1.41 -6.03
CA ALA A 157 13.10 1.60 -5.74
C ALA A 157 13.39 1.45 -4.24
N ILE A 158 12.61 2.10 -3.36
CA ILE A 158 12.71 1.96 -1.89
C ILE A 158 12.60 0.49 -1.49
N THR A 159 11.61 -0.23 -2.02
CA THR A 159 11.38 -1.65 -1.74
C THR A 159 12.62 -2.49 -2.06
N LYS A 160 13.17 -2.36 -3.26
CA LYS A 160 14.35 -3.12 -3.71
C LYS A 160 15.59 -2.79 -2.90
N SER A 161 15.86 -1.50 -2.67
CA SER A 161 17.04 -1.05 -1.94
C SER A 161 17.03 -1.54 -0.49
N LEU A 162 15.90 -1.35 0.22
CA LEU A 162 15.79 -1.82 1.59
C LEU A 162 15.79 -3.36 1.68
N ALA A 163 15.24 -4.06 0.70
CA ALA A 163 15.28 -5.52 0.68
C ALA A 163 16.71 -6.07 0.63
N VAL A 164 17.58 -5.45 -0.19
CA VAL A 164 19.02 -5.83 -0.27
C VAL A 164 19.73 -5.49 1.04
N GLU A 165 19.52 -4.28 1.57
CA GLU A 165 20.20 -3.80 2.77
C GLU A 165 19.87 -4.64 4.02
N PHE A 166 18.60 -5.06 4.16
CA PHE A 166 18.11 -5.73 5.37
C PHE A 166 17.93 -7.25 5.24
N ALA A 167 18.23 -7.86 4.09
CA ALA A 167 18.14 -9.30 3.89
C ALA A 167 18.98 -10.09 4.91
N SER A 168 20.21 -9.65 5.17
CA SER A 168 21.10 -10.27 6.16
C SER A 168 20.62 -10.14 7.61
N LYS A 169 19.66 -9.24 7.88
CA LYS A 169 19.02 -9.06 9.17
C LYS A 169 17.75 -9.91 9.32
N GLY A 170 17.39 -10.67 8.28
CA GLY A 170 16.22 -11.53 8.25
C GLY A 170 14.89 -10.81 7.98
N VAL A 171 14.94 -9.54 7.52
CA VAL A 171 13.73 -8.78 7.16
C VAL A 171 13.47 -8.94 5.67
N ARG A 172 12.23 -9.31 5.30
CA ARG A 172 11.77 -9.37 3.90
C ARG A 172 11.02 -8.10 3.55
N ILE A 173 11.24 -7.56 2.35
CA ILE A 173 10.56 -6.35 1.91
C ILE A 173 10.17 -6.53 0.45
N ASN A 174 8.87 -6.46 0.17
CA ASN A 174 8.29 -6.64 -1.17
C ASN A 174 7.27 -5.55 -1.47
N ALA A 175 6.86 -5.43 -2.71
CA ALA A 175 5.76 -4.56 -3.08
C ALA A 175 4.76 -5.29 -3.99
N ILE A 176 3.49 -4.89 -3.86
CA ILE A 176 2.42 -5.25 -4.78
C ILE A 176 2.24 -4.09 -5.76
N CYS A 177 2.02 -4.44 -7.02
CA CYS A 177 1.75 -3.51 -8.12
C CYS A 177 0.32 -3.76 -8.65
N PRO A 178 -0.73 -3.25 -7.98
CA PRO A 178 -2.08 -3.40 -8.48
C PRO A 178 -2.29 -2.64 -9.80
N GLY A 179 -3.15 -3.18 -10.65
CA GLY A 179 -3.78 -2.44 -11.74
C GLY A 179 -4.97 -1.62 -11.24
N HIS A 180 -6.05 -1.60 -12.02
CA HIS A 180 -7.30 -0.99 -11.59
C HIS A 180 -7.98 -1.86 -10.52
N VAL A 181 -8.35 -1.24 -9.39
CA VAL A 181 -9.03 -1.92 -8.27
C VAL A 181 -10.32 -1.17 -7.93
N ASN A 182 -11.41 -1.88 -7.69
CA ASN A 182 -12.73 -1.38 -7.33
C ASN A 182 -12.72 -0.72 -5.94
N THR A 183 -12.18 0.48 -5.85
CA THR A 183 -12.03 1.27 -4.62
C THR A 183 -12.53 2.69 -4.84
N PRO A 184 -12.80 3.46 -3.78
CA PRO A 184 -13.10 4.89 -3.94
C PRO A 184 -12.04 5.66 -4.73
N MET A 185 -10.76 5.28 -4.61
CA MET A 185 -9.66 5.87 -5.40
C MET A 185 -9.71 5.45 -6.86
N GLY A 186 -9.92 4.15 -7.14
CA GLY A 186 -9.97 3.62 -8.51
C GLY A 186 -11.19 4.11 -9.29
N ASN A 187 -12.31 4.33 -8.60
CA ASN A 187 -13.58 4.76 -9.17
C ASN A 187 -13.80 6.29 -9.08
N ALA A 188 -12.75 7.06 -8.77
CA ALA A 188 -12.84 8.52 -8.73
C ALA A 188 -13.23 9.09 -10.09
N ALA A 189 -13.97 10.21 -10.06
CA ALA A 189 -14.37 10.90 -11.30
C ALA A 189 -13.14 11.26 -12.15
N PRO A 190 -13.28 11.24 -13.48
CA PRO A 190 -12.20 11.69 -14.37
C PRO A 190 -11.84 13.14 -14.09
N PRO A 191 -10.57 13.54 -14.36
CA PRO A 191 -10.13 14.91 -14.17
C PRO A 191 -10.85 15.83 -15.16
N PRO A 192 -10.99 17.11 -14.85
CA PRO A 192 -11.35 18.11 -15.84
C PRO A 192 -10.24 18.25 -16.88
N GLY A 193 -10.55 18.81 -18.04
CA GLY A 193 -9.60 19.09 -19.11
C GLY A 193 -9.69 18.13 -20.29
N ASP A 194 -8.83 18.35 -21.30
CA ASP A 194 -8.81 17.55 -22.52
C ASP A 194 -7.99 16.27 -22.30
N VAL A 195 -8.67 15.14 -22.24
CA VAL A 195 -8.10 13.83 -21.98
C VAL A 195 -8.32 12.93 -23.21
N ASP A 196 -7.24 12.46 -23.82
CA ASP A 196 -7.29 11.41 -24.84
C ASP A 196 -7.60 10.03 -24.18
N TRP A 197 -8.85 9.66 -24.23
CA TRP A 197 -9.33 8.38 -23.70
C TRP A 197 -8.72 7.18 -24.39
N GLY A 198 -8.24 7.32 -25.65
CA GLY A 198 -7.51 6.26 -26.33
C GLY A 198 -6.19 5.92 -25.63
N LEU A 199 -5.50 6.95 -25.07
CA LEU A 199 -4.29 6.74 -24.26
C LEU A 199 -4.62 6.11 -22.90
N VAL A 200 -5.69 6.55 -22.26
CA VAL A 200 -6.11 6.01 -20.95
C VAL A 200 -6.50 4.53 -21.08
N MET A 201 -7.30 4.19 -22.07
CA MET A 201 -7.83 2.83 -22.26
C MET A 201 -6.77 1.80 -22.67
N ARG A 202 -5.57 2.22 -23.08
CA ARG A 202 -4.44 1.28 -23.29
C ARG A 202 -4.07 0.51 -22.02
N ASN A 203 -4.38 1.08 -20.87
CA ASN A 203 -4.09 0.50 -19.55
C ASN A 203 -5.29 -0.26 -18.93
N ALA A 204 -6.29 -0.60 -19.75
CA ALA A 204 -7.42 -1.38 -19.25
C ALA A 204 -7.01 -2.83 -18.95
N PRO A 205 -7.59 -3.47 -17.92
CA PRO A 205 -7.38 -4.89 -17.66
C PRO A 205 -7.88 -5.75 -18.82
N LYS A 206 -7.33 -6.95 -18.98
CA LYS A 206 -7.61 -7.87 -20.10
C LYS A 206 -8.52 -9.02 -19.70
N LEU A 207 -8.60 -9.37 -18.41
CA LEU A 207 -9.54 -10.38 -17.93
C LEU A 207 -10.99 -9.94 -18.16
N VAL A 208 -11.87 -10.90 -18.40
CA VAL A 208 -13.28 -10.65 -18.75
C VAL A 208 -14.05 -9.99 -17.63
N ASP A 209 -13.74 -10.32 -16.39
CA ASP A 209 -14.30 -9.74 -15.17
C ASP A 209 -13.70 -8.37 -14.82
N GLY A 210 -12.70 -7.91 -15.58
CA GLY A 210 -12.20 -6.54 -15.55
C GLY A 210 -11.28 -6.24 -14.38
N SER A 211 -11.68 -5.28 -13.54
CA SER A 211 -10.87 -4.76 -12.44
C SER A 211 -10.79 -5.74 -11.27
N CYS A 212 -9.68 -5.67 -10.53
CA CYS A 212 -9.55 -6.44 -9.29
C CYS A 212 -10.49 -5.88 -8.20
N ASP A 213 -10.96 -6.76 -7.33
CA ASP A 213 -11.58 -6.35 -6.07
C ASP A 213 -10.51 -6.13 -4.98
N PRO A 214 -10.79 -5.30 -3.97
CA PRO A 214 -9.86 -5.08 -2.86
C PRO A 214 -9.41 -6.38 -2.17
N GLU A 215 -10.28 -7.37 -2.11
CA GLU A 215 -10.05 -8.69 -1.52
C GLU A 215 -8.98 -9.48 -2.30
N ASP A 216 -8.92 -9.38 -3.62
CA ASP A 216 -7.88 -10.02 -4.44
C ASP A 216 -6.50 -9.50 -4.06
N VAL A 217 -6.40 -8.18 -3.87
CA VAL A 217 -5.15 -7.53 -3.46
C VAL A 217 -4.80 -7.87 -2.01
N ALA A 218 -5.79 -7.98 -1.12
CA ALA A 218 -5.59 -8.36 0.28
C ALA A 218 -4.98 -9.76 0.41
N GLU A 219 -5.41 -10.73 -0.42
CA GLU A 219 -4.82 -12.07 -0.44
C GLU A 219 -3.33 -12.05 -0.85
N MET A 220 -2.94 -11.17 -1.78
CA MET A 220 -1.53 -11.00 -2.14
C MET A 220 -0.72 -10.41 -0.97
N PHE A 221 -1.29 -9.44 -0.22
CA PHE A 221 -0.67 -8.95 1.02
C PHE A 221 -0.47 -10.07 2.02
N ALA A 222 -1.50 -10.88 2.24
CA ALA A 222 -1.44 -11.98 3.18
C ALA A 222 -0.43 -13.06 2.76
N PHE A 223 -0.34 -13.40 1.47
CA PHE A 223 0.70 -14.30 0.95
C PHE A 223 2.10 -13.75 1.22
N LEU A 224 2.38 -12.50 0.82
CA LEU A 224 3.71 -11.90 0.95
C LEU A 224 4.14 -11.69 2.41
N ALA A 225 3.18 -11.42 3.29
CA ALA A 225 3.42 -11.26 4.72
C ALA A 225 3.65 -12.59 5.44
N SER A 226 3.16 -13.71 4.93
CA SER A 226 3.22 -15.03 5.56
C SER A 226 4.55 -15.76 5.33
N ASP A 227 4.73 -16.87 6.04
CA ASP A 227 5.85 -17.79 5.88
C ASP A 227 5.84 -18.54 4.52
N GLN A 228 4.71 -18.54 3.81
CA GLN A 228 4.63 -19.08 2.46
C GLN A 228 5.58 -18.32 1.50
N ALA A 229 5.81 -17.03 1.77
CA ALA A 229 6.74 -16.17 1.02
C ALA A 229 8.13 -16.02 1.67
N ARG A 230 8.56 -16.96 2.56
CA ARG A 230 9.82 -16.87 3.33
C ARG A 230 11.09 -16.71 2.50
N LYS A 231 11.05 -17.01 1.20
CA LYS A 231 12.16 -16.86 0.26
C LYS A 231 11.97 -15.72 -0.74
N VAL A 232 10.94 -14.88 -0.52
CA VAL A 232 10.60 -13.77 -1.40
C VAL A 232 10.98 -12.46 -0.72
N THR A 233 11.92 -11.72 -1.32
CA THR A 233 12.30 -10.36 -0.92
C THR A 233 12.81 -9.57 -2.13
N GLY A 234 12.59 -8.26 -2.16
CA GLY A 234 12.95 -7.36 -3.25
C GLY A 234 12.09 -7.47 -4.51
N SER A 235 10.99 -8.20 -4.43
CA SER A 235 10.13 -8.48 -5.59
C SER A 235 8.97 -7.50 -5.69
N LEU A 236 8.55 -7.26 -6.93
CA LEU A 236 7.37 -6.49 -7.30
C LEU A 236 6.35 -7.46 -7.91
N PHE A 237 5.20 -7.60 -7.29
CA PHE A 237 4.16 -8.54 -7.72
C PHE A 237 3.00 -7.79 -8.36
N THR A 238 2.74 -8.07 -9.63
CA THR A 238 1.58 -7.53 -10.32
C THR A 238 0.31 -8.31 -9.98
N ILE A 239 -0.78 -7.58 -9.80
CA ILE A 239 -2.15 -8.08 -9.73
C ILE A 239 -3.00 -7.05 -10.48
N ASP A 240 -3.20 -7.27 -11.77
CA ASP A 240 -3.62 -6.22 -12.69
C ASP A 240 -4.59 -6.69 -13.80
N GLY A 241 -5.10 -7.92 -13.68
CA GLY A 241 -5.97 -8.49 -14.71
C GLY A 241 -5.33 -8.58 -16.10
N GLY A 242 -3.99 -8.67 -16.17
CA GLY A 242 -3.24 -8.73 -17.43
C GLY A 242 -2.99 -7.35 -18.09
N GLN A 243 -3.20 -6.26 -17.38
CA GLN A 243 -3.01 -4.89 -17.89
C GLN A 243 -1.62 -4.70 -18.52
N LEU A 244 -0.57 -5.26 -17.90
CA LEU A 244 0.82 -5.13 -18.35
C LEU A 244 1.24 -6.22 -19.38
N ALA A 245 0.39 -7.16 -19.69
CA ALA A 245 0.74 -8.28 -20.55
C ALA A 245 0.64 -7.98 -22.05
N GLY A 246 0.09 -6.82 -22.45
CA GLY A 246 -0.03 -6.43 -23.88
C GLY A 246 -0.91 -5.21 -24.12
#